data_e83b4139cc0ea6b26e43e47c5b0704ed
#
_entry.id   e83b4139cc0ea6b26e43e47c5b0704ed
#
_cell.length_a   1.000
_cell.length_b   1.000
_cell.length_c   1.000
_cell.angle_alpha   90.00
_cell.angle_beta   90.00
_cell.angle_gamma   90.00
#
_symmetry.space_group_name_H-M   'P 1'
#
loop_
_entity.id
_entity.type
_entity.pdbx_description
1 polymer ?
#
loop_
_entity_poly.entity_id
_entity_poly.type
_entity_poly.pdbx_seq_one_letter_code
_entity_poly.pdbx_strand_id
1 'polypeptide(L)'
;MRLDGARLAILNSRLNGVARKMANTLLRTGRSGVLNRARDFSCCILTAAHELIAAADSLPIHVLSGPDLMAAAMKQFHPVLRPGDAYLHNSPYHGCSHAADHTLLVPVFDASGRHRFTVLAKAHQADIGNSVPTTYHGAAHDVYEEGALIFPAVQVARDGKLIEDIVRMCQLRIRVPEQWWGDFLAMMGAARIGERELIAFGEEVGWDPLDDFTTQWFDYSETMMERALRGLPAGTHLAQSIHDPFPGTAPEGVVIRAKVTARPAEGRIEVDLRDNPDCLPNGINLSEACARTAALIGVFNSIDVGVPKNAGSFRRIDVLLRRGCITGIPEHPTSCSVATTNIADRVANAVQRGIAEMGEGFGMAEVGAVIPPSTGVISGVDPRTGKRFVNQIFLGFTGGAARWGMDAWVTYAHVGNGGMCYQDSVELDELEHPLRVETRRLMIDSEGAGRFRGAPGLLVEFTPLGTVLEVGYVSDGTVNPALGARGGGAGGRARQALRRADGRVEELPACAQVRAEPGETIISLSTGGGGYGDPKLRDPERVRHDVREKWISLERARTVYGLA
;
A
#
# COMPACT_ATOMS: atom_id res chain seq x y z
N MET A 1 2.64 -35.91 -10.38
CA MET A 1 1.28 -36.49 -10.67
C MET A 1 0.37 -35.37 -11.13
N ARG A 2 -0.51 -35.53 -12.13
CA ARG A 2 -1.47 -34.51 -12.55
C ARG A 2 -2.62 -34.48 -11.54
N LEU A 3 -2.82 -33.32 -10.88
CA LEU A 3 -3.92 -33.10 -9.94
C LEU A 3 -5.20 -32.70 -10.71
N ASP A 4 -6.34 -33.12 -10.21
CA ASP A 4 -7.63 -32.61 -10.71
C ASP A 4 -7.91 -31.20 -10.16
N GLY A 5 -8.87 -30.52 -10.76
CA GLY A 5 -9.21 -29.14 -10.39
C GLY A 5 -9.72 -29.00 -8.96
N ALA A 6 -10.42 -30.00 -8.43
CA ALA A 6 -10.91 -30.00 -7.05
C ALA A 6 -9.74 -30.07 -6.04
N ARG A 7 -8.78 -30.93 -6.31
CA ARG A 7 -7.58 -31.09 -5.46
C ARG A 7 -6.69 -29.84 -5.50
N LEU A 8 -6.53 -29.21 -6.68
CA LEU A 8 -5.85 -27.92 -6.80
C LEU A 8 -6.53 -26.85 -5.95
N ALA A 9 -7.86 -26.74 -6.02
CA ALA A 9 -8.62 -25.76 -5.25
C ALA A 9 -8.53 -26.01 -3.73
N ILE A 10 -8.58 -27.27 -3.28
CA ILE A 10 -8.45 -27.64 -1.87
C ILE A 10 -7.07 -27.28 -1.32
N LEU A 11 -5.98 -27.64 -2.02
CA LEU A 11 -4.62 -27.36 -1.57
C LEU A 11 -4.34 -25.86 -1.55
N ASN A 12 -4.80 -25.11 -2.57
CA ASN A 12 -4.73 -23.65 -2.55
C ASN A 12 -5.51 -23.04 -1.38
N SER A 13 -6.74 -23.51 -1.11
CA SER A 13 -7.55 -23.03 0.01
C SER A 13 -6.85 -23.27 1.36
N ARG A 14 -6.17 -24.41 1.51
CA ARG A 14 -5.40 -24.73 2.73
C ARG A 14 -4.19 -23.82 2.90
N LEU A 15 -3.40 -23.55 1.86
CA LEU A 15 -2.28 -22.61 1.91
C LEU A 15 -2.75 -21.18 2.26
N ASN A 16 -3.82 -20.72 1.61
CA ASN A 16 -4.44 -19.43 1.97
C ASN A 16 -4.97 -19.44 3.41
N GLY A 17 -5.44 -20.59 3.91
CA GLY A 17 -5.83 -20.80 5.31
C GLY A 17 -4.66 -20.60 6.28
N VAL A 18 -3.47 -21.09 5.94
CA VAL A 18 -2.25 -20.87 6.74
C VAL A 18 -1.92 -19.37 6.77
N ALA A 19 -1.86 -18.71 5.61
CA ALA A 19 -1.58 -17.28 5.54
C ALA A 19 -2.60 -16.45 6.34
N ARG A 20 -3.90 -16.81 6.30
CA ARG A 20 -4.95 -16.16 7.13
C ARG A 20 -4.77 -16.41 8.63
N LYS A 21 -4.31 -17.60 9.05
CA LYS A 21 -3.97 -17.83 10.48
C LYS A 21 -2.83 -16.93 10.92
N MET A 22 -1.79 -16.76 10.10
CA MET A 22 -0.70 -15.82 10.36
C MET A 22 -1.23 -14.40 10.53
N ALA A 23 -2.03 -13.92 9.57
CA ALA A 23 -2.63 -12.59 9.58
C ALA A 23 -3.54 -12.35 10.81
N ASN A 24 -4.37 -13.33 11.18
CA ASN A 24 -5.22 -13.25 12.37
C ASN A 24 -4.40 -13.24 13.67
N THR A 25 -3.27 -13.95 13.72
CA THR A 25 -2.37 -13.90 14.87
C THR A 25 -1.80 -12.49 15.02
N LEU A 26 -1.28 -11.94 13.92
CA LEU A 26 -0.71 -10.59 13.90
C LEU A 26 -1.73 -9.52 14.31
N LEU A 27 -2.95 -9.57 13.73
CA LEU A 27 -4.04 -8.66 14.06
C LEU A 27 -4.40 -8.66 15.55
N ARG A 28 -4.49 -9.86 16.15
CA ARG A 28 -4.96 -10.01 17.55
C ARG A 28 -3.88 -9.75 18.59
N THR A 29 -2.62 -9.80 18.21
CA THR A 29 -1.49 -9.66 19.15
C THR A 29 -0.68 -8.38 18.93
N GLY A 30 -0.86 -7.68 17.79
CA GLY A 30 -0.27 -6.37 17.52
C GLY A 30 -0.70 -5.33 18.55
N ARG A 31 0.23 -4.42 18.89
CA ARG A 31 0.04 -3.40 19.92
C ARG A 31 -0.28 -2.02 19.34
N SER A 32 0.34 -1.66 18.21
CA SER A 32 0.07 -0.38 17.57
C SER A 32 -1.30 -0.34 16.90
N GLY A 33 -1.90 0.86 16.83
CA GLY A 33 -3.14 1.08 16.08
C GLY A 33 -2.98 0.79 14.58
N VAL A 34 -1.78 1.00 14.04
CA VAL A 34 -1.42 0.64 12.66
C VAL A 34 -1.71 -0.85 12.38
N LEU A 35 -1.39 -1.75 13.32
CA LEU A 35 -1.61 -3.19 13.15
C LEU A 35 -3.01 -3.61 13.55
N ASN A 36 -3.45 -3.27 14.76
CA ASN A 36 -4.65 -3.86 15.34
C ASN A 36 -5.96 -3.18 14.89
N ARG A 37 -5.91 -1.95 14.32
CA ARG A 37 -7.06 -1.21 13.79
C ARG A 37 -6.98 -1.07 12.27
N ALA A 38 -5.97 -0.37 11.77
CA ALA A 38 -5.82 -0.11 10.34
C ALA A 38 -5.47 -1.35 9.52
N ARG A 39 -4.91 -2.40 10.15
CA ARG A 39 -4.47 -3.65 9.50
C ARG A 39 -3.41 -3.42 8.43
N ASP A 40 -2.50 -2.48 8.69
CA ASP A 40 -1.38 -2.20 7.79
C ASP A 40 -0.27 -3.24 7.96
N PHE A 41 -0.58 -4.45 7.56
CA PHE A 41 0.32 -5.61 7.60
C PHE A 41 -0.05 -6.64 6.52
N SER A 42 0.87 -7.56 6.28
CA SER A 42 0.69 -8.63 5.30
C SER A 42 1.39 -9.91 5.73
N CYS A 43 0.78 -11.05 5.41
CA CYS A 43 1.38 -12.36 5.61
C CYS A 43 1.33 -13.15 4.31
N CYS A 44 2.47 -13.73 3.91
CA CYS A 44 2.57 -14.52 2.69
C CYS A 44 3.51 -15.72 2.84
N ILE A 45 3.42 -16.61 1.87
CA ILE A 45 4.19 -17.85 1.77
C ILE A 45 4.90 -17.85 0.43
N LEU A 46 6.21 -18.08 0.46
CA LEU A 46 7.04 -18.30 -0.72
C LEU A 46 7.50 -19.75 -0.80
N THR A 47 7.74 -20.22 -2.00
CA THR A 47 8.48 -21.49 -2.24
C THR A 47 9.95 -21.33 -1.85
N ALA A 48 10.69 -22.44 -1.77
CA ALA A 48 12.15 -22.41 -1.58
C ALA A 48 12.90 -21.72 -2.74
N ALA A 49 12.26 -21.57 -3.89
CA ALA A 49 12.75 -20.80 -5.04
C ALA A 49 12.37 -19.32 -4.97
N HIS A 50 11.85 -18.85 -3.83
CA HIS A 50 11.43 -17.46 -3.57
C HIS A 50 10.22 -16.98 -4.36
N GLU A 51 9.39 -17.90 -4.89
CA GLU A 51 8.20 -17.57 -5.66
C GLU A 51 6.98 -17.43 -4.75
N LEU A 52 6.22 -16.33 -4.89
CA LEU A 52 4.98 -16.11 -4.13
C LEU A 52 3.93 -17.17 -4.53
N ILE A 53 3.50 -17.99 -3.56
CA ILE A 53 2.49 -19.02 -3.79
C ILE A 53 1.14 -18.68 -3.14
N ALA A 54 1.14 -18.09 -1.96
CA ALA A 54 -0.07 -17.70 -1.24
C ALA A 54 0.15 -16.44 -0.41
N ALA A 55 -0.90 -15.63 -0.27
CA ALA A 55 -0.94 -14.52 0.65
C ALA A 55 -2.31 -14.49 1.34
N ALA A 56 -2.37 -13.99 2.58
CA ALA A 56 -3.64 -13.62 3.20
C ALA A 56 -4.29 -12.45 2.43
N ASP A 57 -5.42 -11.94 2.91
CA ASP A 57 -6.00 -10.68 2.42
C ASP A 57 -5.04 -9.53 2.79
N SER A 58 -3.93 -9.50 2.06
CA SER A 58 -2.76 -8.67 2.30
C SER A 58 -2.76 -7.46 1.38
N LEU A 59 -2.08 -6.40 1.82
CA LEU A 59 -1.93 -5.19 1.04
C LEU A 59 -1.10 -5.49 -0.23
N PRO A 60 -1.61 -5.19 -1.44
CA PRO A 60 -0.90 -5.49 -2.67
C PRO A 60 0.51 -4.91 -2.70
N ILE A 61 0.69 -3.67 -2.22
CA ILE A 61 2.00 -2.98 -2.18
C ILE A 61 3.05 -3.75 -1.36
N HIS A 62 2.63 -4.61 -0.45
CA HIS A 62 3.51 -5.40 0.41
C HIS A 62 3.91 -6.75 -0.19
N VAL A 63 3.11 -7.33 -1.09
CA VAL A 63 3.25 -8.77 -1.42
C VAL A 63 3.37 -9.11 -2.90
N LEU A 64 2.90 -8.26 -3.84
CA LEU A 64 2.93 -8.63 -5.26
C LEU A 64 4.36 -8.68 -5.83
N SER A 65 5.27 -7.86 -5.31
CA SER A 65 6.72 -7.99 -5.46
C SER A 65 7.39 -7.51 -4.17
N GLY A 66 8.62 -7.95 -3.94
CA GLY A 66 9.38 -7.62 -2.73
C GLY A 66 9.62 -8.84 -1.84
N PRO A 67 8.62 -9.65 -1.46
CA PRO A 67 8.86 -10.88 -0.73
C PRO A 67 9.88 -11.80 -1.41
N ASP A 68 9.79 -11.96 -2.73
CA ASP A 68 10.75 -12.66 -3.58
C ASP A 68 12.17 -12.09 -3.48
N LEU A 69 12.32 -10.78 -3.60
CA LEU A 69 13.60 -10.09 -3.52
C LEU A 69 14.20 -10.16 -2.10
N MET A 70 13.37 -9.99 -1.06
CA MET A 70 13.81 -10.10 0.34
C MET A 70 14.27 -11.51 0.68
N ALA A 71 13.57 -12.55 0.22
CA ALA A 71 13.96 -13.94 0.43
C ALA A 71 15.26 -14.28 -0.32
N ALA A 72 15.44 -13.75 -1.54
CA ALA A 72 16.67 -13.88 -2.29
C ALA A 72 17.85 -13.19 -1.57
N ALA A 73 17.66 -11.99 -1.06
CA ALA A 73 18.67 -11.27 -0.26
C ALA A 73 19.00 -12.02 1.04
N MET A 74 18.00 -12.56 1.75
CA MET A 74 18.21 -13.42 2.92
C MET A 74 19.13 -14.60 2.56
N LYS A 75 18.85 -15.30 1.47
CA LYS A 75 19.65 -16.44 1.03
C LYS A 75 21.05 -16.04 0.57
N GLN A 76 21.21 -14.86 -0.03
CA GLN A 76 22.51 -14.31 -0.43
C GLN A 76 23.38 -14.00 0.79
N PHE A 77 22.83 -13.34 1.82
CA PHE A 77 23.56 -12.97 3.02
C PHE A 77 23.76 -14.15 3.98
N HIS A 78 22.85 -15.11 3.97
CA HIS A 78 22.89 -16.32 4.77
C HIS A 78 22.80 -17.58 3.88
N PRO A 79 23.92 -18.01 3.26
CA PRO A 79 23.92 -19.16 2.33
C PRO A 79 23.44 -20.47 2.97
N VAL A 80 23.62 -20.62 4.31
CA VAL A 80 23.15 -21.76 5.08
C VAL A 80 22.02 -21.30 6.01
N LEU A 81 20.78 -21.62 5.65
CA LEU A 81 19.61 -21.43 6.51
C LEU A 81 19.37 -22.69 7.35
N ARG A 82 18.88 -22.54 8.58
CA ARG A 82 18.64 -23.64 9.52
C ARG A 82 17.24 -23.60 10.12
N PRO A 83 16.68 -24.75 10.54
CA PRO A 83 15.45 -24.76 11.32
C PRO A 83 15.57 -23.89 12.58
N GLY A 84 14.53 -23.15 12.90
CA GLY A 84 14.50 -22.26 14.06
C GLY A 84 15.12 -20.87 13.84
N ASP A 85 15.79 -20.62 12.71
CA ASP A 85 16.26 -19.28 12.35
C ASP A 85 15.10 -18.32 12.02
N ALA A 86 15.31 -17.03 12.25
CA ALA A 86 14.44 -15.96 11.77
C ALA A 86 15.28 -14.71 11.45
N TYR A 87 14.83 -13.98 10.44
CA TYR A 87 15.55 -12.82 9.91
C TYR A 87 14.61 -11.61 9.87
N LEU A 88 15.09 -10.47 10.38
CA LEU A 88 14.41 -9.17 10.28
C LEU A 88 14.92 -8.44 9.05
N HIS A 89 14.00 -7.95 8.25
CA HIS A 89 14.32 -7.24 7.01
C HIS A 89 13.41 -6.03 6.80
N ASN A 90 13.99 -4.89 6.38
CA ASN A 90 13.24 -3.72 5.93
C ASN A 90 14.04 -2.87 4.92
N SER A 91 15.12 -3.41 4.35
CA SER A 91 15.95 -2.63 3.42
C SER A 91 15.27 -2.42 2.07
N PRO A 92 15.00 -1.17 1.63
CA PRO A 92 14.41 -0.88 0.34
C PRO A 92 15.36 -1.22 -0.84
N TYR A 93 16.66 -1.34 -0.59
CA TYR A 93 17.65 -1.73 -1.60
C TYR A 93 17.72 -3.24 -1.82
N HIS A 94 17.06 -4.02 -0.98
CA HIS A 94 17.08 -5.48 -1.01
C HIS A 94 15.66 -6.07 -1.02
N GLY A 95 14.69 -5.35 -1.59
CA GLY A 95 13.36 -5.86 -1.85
C GLY A 95 12.28 -5.50 -0.81
N CYS A 96 12.59 -4.74 0.25
CA CYS A 96 11.51 -4.20 1.06
C CYS A 96 10.83 -3.01 0.37
N SER A 97 9.57 -2.79 0.69
CA SER A 97 8.77 -1.66 0.24
C SER A 97 9.40 -0.33 0.66
N HIS A 98 9.54 -0.10 1.95
CA HIS A 98 10.25 1.01 2.57
C HIS A 98 10.70 0.62 4.00
N ALA A 99 11.50 1.47 4.64
CA ALA A 99 12.12 1.12 5.93
C ALA A 99 11.09 0.92 7.08
N ALA A 100 9.89 1.51 6.98
CA ALA A 100 8.85 1.35 7.99
C ALA A 100 8.21 -0.04 8.02
N ASP A 101 8.32 -0.81 6.93
CA ASP A 101 7.73 -2.14 6.82
C ASP A 101 8.70 -3.21 7.34
N HIS A 102 8.75 -3.39 8.67
CA HIS A 102 9.49 -4.50 9.23
C HIS A 102 8.92 -5.83 8.75
N THR A 103 9.78 -6.72 8.29
CA THR A 103 9.41 -8.03 7.75
C THR A 103 10.22 -9.13 8.43
N LEU A 104 9.53 -10.08 9.05
CA LEU A 104 10.17 -11.31 9.54
C LEU A 104 10.06 -12.40 8.49
N LEU A 105 11.22 -12.98 8.12
CA LEU A 105 11.34 -14.13 7.24
C LEU A 105 11.74 -15.34 8.08
N VAL A 106 10.96 -16.41 7.97
CA VAL A 106 11.24 -17.69 8.64
C VAL A 106 11.27 -18.81 7.60
N PRO A 107 12.44 -19.42 7.36
CA PRO A 107 12.56 -20.57 6.47
C PRO A 107 11.94 -21.82 7.11
N VAL A 108 11.18 -22.59 6.32
CA VAL A 108 10.45 -23.78 6.72
C VAL A 108 11.13 -25.01 6.16
N PHE A 109 11.45 -25.97 7.00
CA PHE A 109 12.16 -27.19 6.64
C PHE A 109 11.31 -28.43 6.88
N ASP A 110 11.50 -29.45 6.04
CA ASP A 110 10.99 -30.79 6.31
C ASP A 110 11.88 -31.57 7.29
N ALA A 111 11.44 -32.75 7.69
CA ALA A 111 12.18 -33.61 8.61
C ALA A 111 13.55 -34.07 8.09
N SER A 112 13.80 -33.99 6.78
CA SER A 112 15.11 -34.26 6.19
C SER A 112 16.08 -33.07 6.24
N GLY A 113 15.61 -31.90 6.68
CA GLY A 113 16.36 -30.66 6.69
C GLY A 113 16.37 -29.94 5.34
N ARG A 114 15.51 -30.31 4.39
CA ARG A 114 15.36 -29.60 3.12
C ARG A 114 14.46 -28.38 3.31
N HIS A 115 14.93 -27.20 2.87
CA HIS A 115 14.14 -25.98 2.82
C HIS A 115 12.99 -26.12 1.81
N ARG A 116 11.75 -25.95 2.26
CA ARG A 116 10.53 -26.13 1.45
C ARG A 116 9.80 -24.81 1.15
N PHE A 117 9.66 -23.97 2.16
CA PHE A 117 8.96 -22.69 2.06
C PHE A 117 9.71 -21.63 2.86
N THR A 118 9.37 -20.38 2.62
CA THR A 118 9.67 -19.24 3.51
C THR A 118 8.37 -18.53 3.83
N VAL A 119 8.05 -18.34 5.11
CA VAL A 119 6.94 -17.52 5.53
C VAL A 119 7.40 -16.12 5.85
N LEU A 120 6.59 -15.13 5.49
CA LEU A 120 6.84 -13.73 5.77
C LEU A 120 5.67 -13.13 6.56
N ALA A 121 6.01 -12.41 7.63
CA ALA A 121 5.10 -11.53 8.35
C ALA A 121 5.66 -10.11 8.26
N LYS A 122 5.01 -9.25 7.49
CA LYS A 122 5.36 -7.85 7.26
C LYS A 122 4.38 -6.95 8.00
N ALA A 123 4.88 -5.92 8.67
CA ALA A 123 4.06 -4.97 9.40
C ALA A 123 4.65 -3.57 9.33
N HIS A 124 3.83 -2.60 8.93
CA HIS A 124 4.16 -1.19 9.05
C HIS A 124 4.30 -0.83 10.53
N GLN A 125 5.42 -0.21 10.90
CA GLN A 125 5.70 0.16 12.28
C GLN A 125 5.26 1.59 12.56
N ALA A 126 4.77 1.87 13.76
CA ALA A 126 4.40 3.23 14.16
C ALA A 126 5.63 4.13 14.37
N ASP A 127 6.78 3.57 14.76
CA ASP A 127 8.06 4.27 14.90
C ASP A 127 9.22 3.32 14.59
N ILE A 128 10.14 3.78 13.76
CA ILE A 128 11.35 3.04 13.32
C ILE A 128 12.64 3.80 13.64
N GLY A 129 12.56 4.82 14.48
CA GLY A 129 13.71 5.61 14.91
C GLY A 129 14.19 6.65 13.89
N ASN A 130 13.32 7.10 12.98
CA ASN A 130 13.61 8.22 12.07
C ASN A 130 14.12 9.44 12.83
N SER A 131 14.81 10.36 12.15
CA SER A 131 15.33 11.60 12.73
C SER A 131 14.22 12.47 13.34
N VAL A 132 13.00 12.40 12.78
CA VAL A 132 11.77 13.03 13.29
C VAL A 132 10.71 11.97 13.61
N PRO A 133 9.70 12.25 14.46
CA PRO A 133 8.70 11.28 14.87
C PRO A 133 7.66 11.03 13.77
N THR A 134 8.10 10.39 12.68
CA THR A 134 7.28 9.95 11.57
C THR A 134 7.89 8.69 10.94
N THR A 135 7.10 7.90 10.25
CA THR A 135 7.55 6.79 9.40
C THR A 135 7.55 7.15 7.91
N TYR A 136 7.14 8.40 7.60
CA TYR A 136 7.10 8.97 6.26
C TYR A 136 7.90 10.28 6.24
N HIS A 137 9.23 10.19 6.32
CA HIS A 137 10.09 11.36 6.26
C HIS A 137 10.32 11.79 4.80
N GLY A 138 9.27 12.32 4.16
CA GLY A 138 9.30 12.68 2.74
C GLY A 138 10.35 13.71 2.36
N ALA A 139 10.73 14.62 3.26
CA ALA A 139 11.73 15.64 3.00
C ALA A 139 13.18 15.17 3.17
N ALA A 140 13.43 13.96 3.68
CA ALA A 140 14.78 13.45 3.91
C ALA A 140 15.55 13.29 2.59
N HIS A 141 16.71 13.91 2.45
CA HIS A 141 17.52 13.85 1.23
C HIS A 141 18.07 12.45 0.96
N ASP A 142 18.42 11.73 2.00
CA ASP A 142 18.98 10.39 1.95
C ASP A 142 18.65 9.58 3.22
N VAL A 143 19.16 8.36 3.31
CA VAL A 143 18.92 7.48 4.48
C VAL A 143 19.55 7.99 5.76
N TYR A 144 20.60 8.81 5.69
CA TYR A 144 21.28 9.35 6.88
C TYR A 144 20.41 10.43 7.52
N GLU A 145 19.81 11.31 6.71
CA GLU A 145 18.84 12.30 7.17
C GLU A 145 17.51 11.65 7.57
N GLU A 146 17.05 10.62 6.85
CA GLU A 146 15.89 9.82 7.25
C GLU A 146 16.08 9.21 8.63
N GLY A 147 17.25 8.63 8.89
CA GLY A 147 17.69 8.13 10.19
C GLY A 147 17.03 6.83 10.64
N ALA A 148 16.22 6.19 9.82
CA ALA A 148 15.57 4.92 10.11
C ALA A 148 16.59 3.80 10.34
N LEU A 149 16.27 2.86 11.24
CA LEU A 149 17.00 1.61 11.34
C LEU A 149 16.70 0.72 10.13
N ILE A 150 17.76 0.33 9.40
CA ILE A 150 17.63 -0.55 8.23
C ILE A 150 18.28 -1.90 8.51
N PHE A 151 17.53 -2.97 8.30
CA PHE A 151 17.91 -4.36 8.52
C PHE A 151 17.94 -5.12 7.18
N PRO A 152 19.11 -5.37 6.56
CA PRO A 152 19.21 -6.18 5.35
C PRO A 152 19.25 -7.68 5.73
N ALA A 153 18.12 -8.29 5.99
CA ALA A 153 17.97 -9.68 6.44
C ALA A 153 18.86 -10.04 7.65
N VAL A 154 18.80 -9.22 8.71
CA VAL A 154 19.57 -9.46 9.94
C VAL A 154 18.98 -10.65 10.70
N GLN A 155 19.83 -11.63 11.06
CA GLN A 155 19.37 -12.77 11.86
C GLN A 155 18.98 -12.32 13.27
N VAL A 156 17.70 -12.51 13.64
CA VAL A 156 17.13 -12.11 14.95
C VAL A 156 16.77 -13.29 15.83
N ALA A 157 16.75 -14.50 15.27
CA ALA A 157 16.65 -15.73 16.05
C ALA A 157 17.54 -16.82 15.45
N ARG A 158 18.12 -17.64 16.32
CA ARG A 158 18.93 -18.83 15.99
C ARG A 158 18.48 -19.99 16.84
N ASP A 159 18.25 -21.15 16.21
CA ASP A 159 17.77 -22.36 16.90
C ASP A 159 16.53 -22.09 17.78
N GLY A 160 15.61 -21.25 17.29
CA GLY A 160 14.40 -20.84 18.01
C GLY A 160 14.59 -19.80 19.13
N LYS A 161 15.83 -19.37 19.42
CA LYS A 161 16.14 -18.39 20.46
C LYS A 161 16.43 -17.02 19.87
N LEU A 162 15.86 -15.98 20.48
CA LEU A 162 16.10 -14.58 20.07
C LEU A 162 17.55 -14.17 20.31
N ILE A 163 18.06 -13.32 19.41
CA ILE A 163 19.35 -12.64 19.55
C ILE A 163 19.07 -11.30 20.22
N GLU A 164 19.24 -11.26 21.54
CA GLU A 164 18.86 -10.12 22.38
C GLU A 164 19.61 -8.82 22.06
N ASP A 165 20.82 -8.90 21.50
CA ASP A 165 21.62 -7.72 21.13
C ASP A 165 20.88 -6.84 20.11
N ILE A 166 20.25 -7.46 19.11
CA ILE A 166 19.46 -6.76 18.09
C ILE A 166 18.22 -6.12 18.70
N VAL A 167 17.55 -6.84 19.61
CA VAL A 167 16.37 -6.32 20.31
C VAL A 167 16.74 -5.09 21.14
N ARG A 168 17.83 -5.16 21.91
CA ARG A 168 18.30 -4.01 22.73
C ARG A 168 18.68 -2.80 21.87
N MET A 169 19.32 -3.02 20.72
CA MET A 169 19.65 -1.96 19.77
C MET A 169 18.39 -1.25 19.24
N CYS A 170 17.34 -2.01 18.87
CA CYS A 170 16.08 -1.45 18.44
C CYS A 170 15.37 -0.68 19.55
N GLN A 171 15.28 -1.26 20.75
CA GLN A 171 14.63 -0.61 21.89
C GLN A 171 15.30 0.71 22.30
N LEU A 172 16.63 0.82 22.14
CA LEU A 172 17.35 2.05 22.43
C LEU A 172 17.08 3.15 21.39
N ARG A 173 16.83 2.78 20.15
CA ARG A 173 16.66 3.72 19.02
C ARG A 173 15.22 4.18 18.83
N ILE A 174 14.23 3.35 19.15
CA ILE A 174 12.81 3.58 18.89
C ILE A 174 12.18 4.35 20.07
N ARG A 175 11.34 5.38 19.77
CA ARG A 175 10.74 6.28 20.79
C ARG A 175 9.68 5.59 21.63
N VAL A 176 9.00 4.57 21.09
CA VAL A 176 7.95 3.76 21.73
C VAL A 176 8.37 2.29 21.81
N PRO A 177 9.45 1.96 22.57
CA PRO A 177 10.10 0.66 22.53
C PRO A 177 9.21 -0.50 23.00
N GLU A 178 8.30 -0.27 23.95
CA GLU A 178 7.37 -1.29 24.44
C GLU A 178 6.34 -1.67 23.37
N GLN A 179 5.83 -0.68 22.63
CA GLN A 179 4.90 -0.89 21.52
C GLN A 179 5.58 -1.65 20.39
N TRP A 180 6.77 -1.19 19.95
CA TRP A 180 7.56 -1.88 18.94
C TRP A 180 7.87 -3.33 19.32
N TRP A 181 8.26 -3.57 20.58
CA TRP A 181 8.53 -4.91 21.07
C TRP A 181 7.31 -5.83 20.97
N GLY A 182 6.13 -5.31 21.35
CA GLY A 182 4.87 -6.05 21.22
C GLY A 182 4.54 -6.39 19.77
N ASP A 183 4.74 -5.45 18.83
CA ASP A 183 4.51 -5.66 17.40
C ASP A 183 5.55 -6.64 16.80
N PHE A 184 6.81 -6.55 17.21
CA PHE A 184 7.84 -7.51 16.83
C PHE A 184 7.49 -8.95 17.27
N LEU A 185 7.05 -9.11 18.52
CA LEU A 185 6.60 -10.42 19.02
C LEU A 185 5.35 -10.92 18.29
N ALA A 186 4.44 -10.03 17.92
CA ALA A 186 3.26 -10.37 17.13
C ALA A 186 3.64 -10.90 15.73
N MET A 187 4.60 -10.24 15.06
CA MET A 187 5.15 -10.71 13.78
C MET A 187 5.86 -12.06 13.92
N MET A 188 6.69 -12.23 14.97
CA MET A 188 7.37 -13.49 15.25
C MET A 188 6.37 -14.62 15.50
N GLY A 189 5.33 -14.37 16.30
CA GLY A 189 4.26 -15.32 16.57
C GLY A 189 3.52 -15.72 15.29
N ALA A 190 3.19 -14.75 14.43
CA ALA A 190 2.55 -15.01 13.15
C ALA A 190 3.42 -15.86 12.22
N ALA A 191 4.72 -15.55 12.10
CA ALA A 191 5.65 -16.30 11.26
C ALA A 191 5.84 -17.74 11.80
N ARG A 192 5.98 -17.93 13.12
CA ARG A 192 6.09 -19.25 13.74
C ARG A 192 4.82 -20.10 13.61
N ILE A 193 3.65 -19.46 13.63
CA ILE A 193 2.38 -20.14 13.31
C ILE A 193 2.41 -20.64 11.86
N GLY A 194 2.84 -19.80 10.91
CA GLY A 194 2.97 -20.20 9.51
C GLY A 194 3.93 -21.37 9.31
N GLU A 195 5.11 -21.31 9.93
CA GLU A 195 6.10 -22.40 9.92
C GLU A 195 5.48 -23.73 10.40
N ARG A 196 4.87 -23.73 11.59
CA ARG A 196 4.27 -24.91 12.19
C ARG A 196 3.15 -25.51 11.33
N GLU A 197 2.24 -24.67 10.84
CA GLU A 197 1.11 -25.10 10.01
C GLU A 197 1.58 -25.66 8.66
N LEU A 198 2.64 -25.12 8.06
CA LEU A 198 3.21 -25.62 6.81
C LEU A 198 3.93 -26.95 7.00
N ILE A 199 4.64 -27.14 8.12
CA ILE A 199 5.26 -28.44 8.45
C ILE A 199 4.16 -29.49 8.58
N ALA A 200 3.13 -29.24 9.41
CA ALA A 200 2.01 -30.17 9.57
C ALA A 200 1.29 -30.45 8.25
N PHE A 201 1.13 -29.44 7.40
CA PHE A 201 0.53 -29.59 6.08
C PHE A 201 1.38 -30.46 5.15
N GLY A 202 2.70 -30.28 5.15
CA GLY A 202 3.63 -31.11 4.38
C GLY A 202 3.70 -32.56 4.85
N GLU A 203 3.61 -32.80 6.16
CA GLU A 203 3.55 -34.14 6.75
C GLU A 203 2.25 -34.88 6.41
N GLU A 204 1.12 -34.16 6.40
CA GLU A 204 -0.21 -34.72 6.09
C GLU A 204 -0.37 -35.05 4.60
N VAL A 205 0.01 -34.12 3.71
CA VAL A 205 -0.22 -34.22 2.26
C VAL A 205 0.91 -34.99 1.56
N GLY A 206 2.12 -34.89 2.10
CA GLY A 206 3.39 -35.31 1.49
C GLY A 206 4.05 -34.14 0.72
N TRP A 207 5.37 -34.05 0.83
CA TRP A 207 6.13 -32.94 0.22
C TRP A 207 6.17 -32.99 -1.31
N ASP A 208 6.34 -34.21 -1.89
CA ASP A 208 6.34 -34.37 -3.35
C ASP A 208 4.98 -34.00 -3.99
N PRO A 209 3.81 -34.42 -3.44
CA PRO A 209 2.52 -33.89 -3.87
C PRO A 209 2.37 -32.38 -3.76
N LEU A 210 3.00 -31.73 -2.77
CA LEU A 210 3.00 -30.26 -2.66
C LEU A 210 3.89 -29.57 -3.69
N ASP A 211 5.04 -30.18 -4.06
CA ASP A 211 5.88 -29.69 -5.15
C ASP A 211 5.12 -29.82 -6.51
N ASP A 212 4.43 -30.93 -6.75
CA ASP A 212 3.55 -31.12 -7.91
C ASP A 212 2.41 -30.09 -7.94
N PHE A 213 1.78 -29.83 -6.78
CA PHE A 213 0.73 -28.81 -6.64
C PHE A 213 1.27 -27.43 -6.98
N THR A 214 2.41 -27.03 -6.44
CA THR A 214 3.02 -25.71 -6.65
C THR A 214 3.21 -25.44 -8.14
N THR A 215 3.80 -26.39 -8.86
CA THR A 215 4.01 -26.28 -10.31
C THR A 215 2.70 -26.11 -11.05
N GLN A 216 1.71 -27.00 -10.80
CA GLN A 216 0.42 -26.96 -11.49
C GLN A 216 -0.43 -25.74 -11.13
N TRP A 217 -0.30 -25.23 -9.90
CA TRP A 217 -0.98 -24.01 -9.46
C TRP A 217 -0.43 -22.76 -10.17
N PHE A 218 0.87 -22.69 -10.34
CA PHE A 218 1.48 -21.61 -11.12
C PHE A 218 1.10 -21.68 -12.60
N ASP A 219 1.10 -22.86 -13.22
CA ASP A 219 0.70 -23.05 -14.62
C ASP A 219 -0.78 -22.69 -14.82
N TYR A 220 -1.64 -23.05 -13.87
CA TYR A 220 -3.05 -22.62 -13.88
C TYR A 220 -3.18 -21.10 -13.79
N SER A 221 -2.44 -20.48 -12.87
CA SER A 221 -2.47 -19.03 -12.66
C SER A 221 -1.94 -18.27 -13.87
N GLU A 222 -0.88 -18.77 -14.50
CA GLU A 222 -0.34 -18.26 -15.76
C GLU A 222 -1.38 -18.33 -16.88
N THR A 223 -2.07 -19.48 -17.02
CA THR A 223 -3.13 -19.68 -18.02
C THR A 223 -4.31 -18.72 -17.80
N MET A 224 -4.70 -18.47 -16.54
CA MET A 224 -5.77 -17.52 -16.21
C MET A 224 -5.36 -16.09 -16.58
N MET A 225 -4.11 -15.70 -16.29
CA MET A 225 -3.58 -14.40 -16.67
C MET A 225 -3.50 -14.26 -18.19
N GLU A 226 -2.97 -15.25 -18.89
CA GLU A 226 -2.92 -15.25 -20.36
C GLU A 226 -4.32 -15.04 -20.97
N ARG A 227 -5.33 -15.76 -20.46
CA ARG A 227 -6.72 -15.60 -20.91
C ARG A 227 -7.24 -14.18 -20.67
N ALA A 228 -6.99 -13.60 -19.49
CA ALA A 228 -7.40 -12.24 -19.17
C ALA A 228 -6.74 -11.21 -20.11
N LEU A 229 -5.44 -11.35 -20.37
CA LEU A 229 -4.68 -10.45 -21.23
C LEU A 229 -5.07 -10.57 -22.72
N ARG A 230 -5.48 -11.76 -23.17
CA ARG A 230 -6.04 -11.97 -24.52
C ARG A 230 -7.33 -11.19 -24.76
N GLY A 231 -8.04 -10.81 -23.68
CA GLY A 231 -9.24 -9.98 -23.75
C GLY A 231 -8.96 -8.49 -23.92
N LEU A 232 -7.71 -8.02 -23.72
CA LEU A 232 -7.37 -6.61 -23.87
C LEU A 232 -7.26 -6.21 -25.35
N PRO A 233 -7.51 -4.93 -25.69
CA PRO A 233 -7.18 -4.40 -27.02
C PRO A 233 -5.67 -4.42 -27.24
N ALA A 234 -5.24 -4.78 -28.46
CA ALA A 234 -3.82 -4.69 -28.85
C ALA A 234 -3.40 -3.23 -29.01
N GLY A 235 -2.23 -2.87 -28.49
CA GLY A 235 -1.68 -1.53 -28.68
C GLY A 235 -0.71 -1.10 -27.60
N THR A 236 -0.18 0.10 -27.83
CA THR A 236 0.70 0.79 -26.89
C THR A 236 0.09 2.13 -26.53
N HIS A 237 0.05 2.46 -25.25
CA HIS A 237 -0.39 3.75 -24.76
C HIS A 237 0.62 4.32 -23.78
N LEU A 238 0.99 5.59 -23.97
CA LEU A 238 1.81 6.34 -23.02
C LEU A 238 0.89 7.16 -22.12
N ALA A 239 0.73 6.72 -20.90
CA ALA A 239 -0.06 7.41 -19.88
C ALA A 239 0.83 8.22 -18.92
N GLN A 240 0.25 9.24 -18.32
CA GLN A 240 0.92 10.09 -17.35
C GLN A 240 0.01 10.30 -16.14
N SER A 241 0.59 10.35 -14.96
CA SER A 241 -0.04 10.83 -13.72
C SER A 241 0.94 11.79 -13.05
N ILE A 242 0.46 12.88 -12.47
CA ILE A 242 1.32 13.95 -11.97
C ILE A 242 1.20 14.04 -10.47
N HIS A 243 2.31 13.81 -9.76
CA HIS A 243 2.41 14.07 -8.33
C HIS A 243 2.57 15.57 -8.09
N ASP A 244 1.97 16.08 -7.01
CA ASP A 244 2.09 17.48 -6.60
C ASP A 244 3.55 17.94 -6.44
N PRO A 245 3.80 19.25 -6.50
CA PRO A 245 5.09 19.81 -6.10
C PRO A 245 5.53 19.32 -4.72
N PHE A 246 6.81 18.97 -4.62
CA PHE A 246 7.40 18.41 -3.42
C PHE A 246 8.71 19.14 -3.11
N PRO A 247 9.25 19.12 -1.87
CA PRO A 247 10.55 19.72 -1.61
C PRO A 247 11.62 19.32 -2.63
N GLY A 248 12.21 20.29 -3.30
CA GLY A 248 13.23 20.06 -4.33
C GLY A 248 12.70 19.74 -5.75
N THR A 249 11.37 19.84 -6.00
CA THR A 249 10.78 19.61 -7.33
C THR A 249 10.28 20.88 -8.00
N ALA A 250 9.91 20.78 -9.28
CA ALA A 250 9.32 21.88 -10.04
C ALA A 250 7.91 22.24 -9.51
N PRO A 251 7.43 23.48 -9.70
CA PRO A 251 6.11 23.95 -9.24
C PRO A 251 4.94 23.17 -9.85
N GLU A 252 5.11 22.56 -11.02
CA GLU A 252 4.10 21.77 -11.71
C GLU A 252 3.98 20.37 -11.11
N GLY A 253 4.95 19.95 -10.30
CA GLY A 253 5.04 18.63 -9.71
C GLY A 253 5.92 17.66 -10.49
N VAL A 254 5.79 16.38 -10.18
CA VAL A 254 6.59 15.29 -10.77
C VAL A 254 5.74 14.49 -11.74
N VAL A 255 6.06 14.54 -13.03
CA VAL A 255 5.36 13.79 -14.08
C VAL A 255 5.84 12.34 -14.07
N ILE A 256 4.94 11.43 -13.77
CA ILE A 256 5.18 9.98 -13.83
C ILE A 256 4.56 9.42 -15.10
N ARG A 257 5.38 8.72 -15.88
CA ARG A 257 5.01 8.11 -17.16
C ARG A 257 4.99 6.60 -17.05
N ALA A 258 3.99 5.99 -17.66
CA ALA A 258 3.95 4.54 -17.87
C ALA A 258 3.62 4.27 -19.35
N LYS A 259 4.52 3.60 -20.04
CA LYS A 259 4.25 3.10 -21.38
C LYS A 259 3.74 1.68 -21.27
N VAL A 260 2.46 1.49 -21.54
CA VAL A 260 1.78 0.20 -21.42
C VAL A 260 1.58 -0.39 -22.80
N THR A 261 2.08 -1.60 -23.05
CA THR A 261 1.94 -2.31 -24.34
C THR A 261 1.22 -3.64 -24.11
N ALA A 262 -0.02 -3.75 -24.60
CA ALA A 262 -0.77 -4.99 -24.59
C ALA A 262 -0.53 -5.80 -25.87
N ARG A 263 -0.14 -7.07 -25.72
CA ARG A 263 0.06 -8.04 -26.80
C ARG A 263 -0.89 -9.23 -26.61
N PRO A 264 -2.19 -9.06 -26.90
CA PRO A 264 -3.20 -10.09 -26.63
C PRO A 264 -2.94 -11.39 -27.42
N ALA A 265 -2.39 -11.32 -28.63
CA ALA A 265 -2.00 -12.50 -29.38
C ALA A 265 -1.00 -13.41 -28.64
N GLU A 266 -0.11 -12.81 -27.85
CA GLU A 266 0.89 -13.48 -27.02
C GLU A 266 0.38 -13.75 -25.60
N GLY A 267 -0.76 -13.15 -25.21
CA GLY A 267 -1.25 -13.17 -23.83
C GLY A 267 -0.27 -12.51 -22.86
N ARG A 268 0.31 -11.36 -23.24
CA ARG A 268 1.33 -10.63 -22.46
C ARG A 268 1.00 -9.13 -22.40
N ILE A 269 1.48 -8.51 -21.33
CA ILE A 269 1.47 -7.05 -21.18
C ILE A 269 2.83 -6.59 -20.66
N GLU A 270 3.31 -5.46 -21.20
CA GLU A 270 4.54 -4.81 -20.80
C GLU A 270 4.25 -3.44 -20.22
N VAL A 271 4.86 -3.11 -19.09
CA VAL A 271 4.82 -1.79 -18.46
C VAL A 271 6.25 -1.26 -18.39
N ASP A 272 6.56 -0.26 -19.22
CA ASP A 272 7.87 0.38 -19.25
C ASP A 272 7.84 1.68 -18.44
N LEU A 273 8.62 1.71 -17.34
CA LEU A 273 8.76 2.84 -16.42
C LEU A 273 10.11 3.55 -16.55
N ARG A 274 10.94 3.20 -17.53
CA ARG A 274 12.32 3.70 -17.65
C ARG A 274 12.40 5.16 -18.08
N ASP A 275 11.37 5.69 -18.78
CA ASP A 275 11.29 7.10 -19.18
C ASP A 275 10.66 7.98 -18.08
N ASN A 276 11.31 7.98 -16.90
CA ASN A 276 10.96 8.81 -15.75
C ASN A 276 12.21 9.52 -15.23
N PRO A 277 12.06 10.60 -14.43
CA PRO A 277 13.19 11.30 -13.83
C PRO A 277 14.12 10.39 -13.03
N ASP A 278 15.35 10.82 -12.85
CA ASP A 278 16.26 10.22 -11.88
C ASP A 278 15.72 10.37 -10.46
N CYS A 279 16.24 9.56 -9.51
CA CYS A 279 15.93 9.70 -8.12
C CYS A 279 16.15 11.13 -7.64
N LEU A 280 15.22 11.62 -6.83
CA LEU A 280 15.24 12.97 -6.29
C LEU A 280 15.91 12.97 -4.90
N PRO A 281 16.51 14.09 -4.47
CA PRO A 281 17.06 14.23 -3.13
C PRO A 281 15.95 14.46 -2.09
N ASN A 282 15.05 13.50 -1.98
CA ASN A 282 13.95 13.46 -1.01
C ASN A 282 13.42 12.02 -0.90
N GLY A 283 12.45 11.80 0.00
CA GLY A 283 11.98 10.46 0.36
C GLY A 283 10.91 9.83 -0.54
N ILE A 284 10.50 10.47 -1.66
CA ILE A 284 9.42 9.92 -2.50
C ILE A 284 9.86 8.90 -3.55
N ASN A 285 11.15 8.57 -3.63
CA ASN A 285 11.67 7.59 -4.58
C ASN A 285 11.13 6.20 -4.27
N LEU A 286 10.85 5.41 -5.31
CA LEU A 286 10.39 4.03 -5.14
C LEU A 286 11.55 3.09 -4.83
N SER A 287 11.27 2.05 -4.04
CA SER A 287 12.07 0.83 -4.04
C SER A 287 11.73 0.00 -5.29
N GLU A 288 12.62 -0.91 -5.68
CA GLU A 288 12.35 -1.85 -6.78
C GLU A 288 11.05 -2.63 -6.56
N ALA A 289 10.81 -3.07 -5.32
CA ALA A 289 9.58 -3.77 -4.93
C ALA A 289 8.34 -2.92 -5.20
N CYS A 290 8.34 -1.65 -4.77
CA CYS A 290 7.19 -0.76 -4.97
C CYS A 290 6.99 -0.38 -6.43
N ALA A 291 8.06 -0.17 -7.20
CA ALA A 291 7.96 0.12 -8.63
C ALA A 291 7.32 -1.04 -9.41
N ARG A 292 7.79 -2.27 -9.17
CA ARG A 292 7.19 -3.49 -9.76
C ARG A 292 5.75 -3.68 -9.32
N THR A 293 5.50 -3.58 -8.02
CA THR A 293 4.16 -3.79 -7.45
C THR A 293 3.16 -2.76 -7.97
N ALA A 294 3.51 -1.48 -8.04
CA ALA A 294 2.62 -0.44 -8.55
C ALA A 294 2.21 -0.70 -10.02
N ALA A 295 3.14 -1.16 -10.86
CA ALA A 295 2.82 -1.60 -12.21
C ALA A 295 1.87 -2.81 -12.23
N LEU A 296 2.15 -3.84 -11.41
CA LEU A 296 1.28 -5.01 -11.27
C LEU A 296 -0.12 -4.62 -10.81
N ILE A 297 -0.26 -3.73 -9.82
CA ILE A 297 -1.55 -3.24 -9.32
C ILE A 297 -2.35 -2.61 -10.46
N GLY A 298 -1.75 -1.72 -11.25
CA GLY A 298 -2.42 -1.09 -12.37
C GLY A 298 -2.94 -2.10 -13.40
N VAL A 299 -2.19 -3.17 -13.66
CA VAL A 299 -2.62 -4.29 -14.52
C VAL A 299 -3.75 -5.08 -13.87
N PHE A 300 -3.61 -5.53 -12.62
CA PHE A 300 -4.62 -6.34 -11.93
C PHE A 300 -5.94 -5.59 -11.71
N ASN A 301 -5.90 -4.26 -11.50
CA ASN A 301 -7.10 -3.42 -11.41
C ASN A 301 -7.87 -3.35 -12.73
N SER A 302 -7.21 -3.68 -13.86
CA SER A 302 -7.74 -3.50 -15.22
C SER A 302 -8.22 -4.80 -15.86
N ILE A 303 -8.04 -5.95 -15.21
CA ILE A 303 -8.41 -7.29 -15.71
C ILE A 303 -9.43 -7.98 -14.81
N ASP A 304 -9.77 -9.24 -15.14
CA ASP A 304 -10.68 -10.07 -14.35
C ASP A 304 -10.14 -10.30 -12.93
N VAL A 305 -11.01 -10.09 -11.95
CA VAL A 305 -10.70 -10.30 -10.51
C VAL A 305 -10.40 -11.75 -10.14
N GLY A 306 -10.81 -12.71 -10.99
CA GLY A 306 -10.61 -14.14 -10.77
C GLY A 306 -9.17 -14.65 -11.01
N VAL A 307 -8.28 -13.80 -11.56
CA VAL A 307 -6.87 -14.19 -11.79
C VAL A 307 -6.13 -14.28 -10.46
N PRO A 308 -5.54 -15.45 -10.11
CA PRO A 308 -4.76 -15.60 -8.89
C PRO A 308 -3.53 -14.68 -8.88
N LYS A 309 -3.25 -14.03 -7.76
CA LYS A 309 -2.12 -13.12 -7.59
C LYS A 309 -0.93 -13.87 -7.00
N ASN A 310 -0.16 -14.54 -7.85
CA ASN A 310 1.01 -15.33 -7.47
C ASN A 310 2.08 -15.33 -8.58
N ALA A 311 3.22 -15.96 -8.33
CA ALA A 311 4.33 -16.00 -9.27
C ALA A 311 3.96 -16.55 -10.66
N GLY A 312 2.97 -17.46 -10.75
CA GLY A 312 2.50 -17.98 -12.03
C GLY A 312 1.86 -16.92 -12.92
N SER A 313 0.95 -16.11 -12.38
CA SER A 313 0.30 -15.03 -13.13
C SER A 313 1.28 -13.91 -13.51
N PHE A 314 2.28 -13.64 -12.65
CA PHE A 314 3.27 -12.58 -12.91
C PHE A 314 4.17 -12.86 -14.11
N ARG A 315 4.31 -14.13 -14.53
CA ARG A 315 5.11 -14.55 -15.72
C ARG A 315 4.66 -13.90 -17.04
N ARG A 316 3.43 -13.35 -17.08
CA ARG A 316 2.81 -12.73 -18.26
C ARG A 316 2.87 -11.20 -18.26
N ILE A 317 3.48 -10.61 -17.22
CA ILE A 317 3.60 -9.16 -17.05
C ILE A 317 5.08 -8.79 -17.02
N ASP A 318 5.53 -8.04 -17.99
CA ASP A 318 6.90 -7.54 -18.07
C ASP A 318 6.95 -6.11 -17.50
N VAL A 319 7.71 -5.89 -16.42
CA VAL A 319 7.92 -4.54 -15.86
C VAL A 319 9.36 -4.13 -16.11
N LEU A 320 9.55 -3.07 -16.92
CA LEU A 320 10.86 -2.59 -17.30
C LEU A 320 11.26 -1.40 -16.42
N LEU A 321 12.34 -1.58 -15.67
CA LEU A 321 12.89 -0.59 -14.73
C LEU A 321 14.32 -0.21 -15.15
N ARG A 322 14.80 0.97 -14.68
CA ARG A 322 16.21 1.34 -14.73
C ARG A 322 16.76 1.72 -13.35
N ARG A 323 18.06 1.57 -13.17
CA ARG A 323 18.76 2.00 -11.96
C ARG A 323 18.78 3.53 -11.86
N GLY A 324 18.76 4.05 -10.63
CA GLY A 324 18.78 5.47 -10.35
C GLY A 324 17.56 6.26 -10.80
N CYS A 325 16.45 5.57 -11.15
CA CYS A 325 15.19 6.18 -11.57
C CYS A 325 14.20 6.25 -10.39
N ILE A 326 13.45 7.35 -10.30
CA ILE A 326 12.43 7.55 -9.25
C ILE A 326 11.38 6.42 -9.22
N THR A 327 11.08 5.82 -10.38
CA THR A 327 10.15 4.69 -10.55
C THR A 327 10.90 3.37 -10.83
N GLY A 328 12.14 3.26 -10.41
CA GLY A 328 13.01 2.16 -10.80
C GLY A 328 13.69 1.48 -9.62
N ILE A 329 14.99 1.27 -9.75
CA ILE A 329 15.83 0.59 -8.79
C ILE A 329 16.70 1.64 -8.09
N PRO A 330 16.44 1.99 -6.82
CA PRO A 330 17.19 3.00 -6.10
C PRO A 330 18.60 2.50 -5.79
N GLU A 331 19.55 3.43 -5.72
CA GLU A 331 20.90 3.17 -5.29
C GLU A 331 21.13 3.80 -3.92
N HIS A 332 21.82 3.06 -3.02
CA HIS A 332 22.21 3.63 -1.73
C HIS A 332 23.10 4.89 -1.94
N PRO A 333 22.85 6.00 -1.24
CA PRO A 333 21.99 6.19 -0.06
C PRO A 333 20.61 6.85 -0.32
N THR A 334 20.02 6.70 -1.50
CA THR A 334 18.73 7.31 -1.85
C THR A 334 17.65 6.99 -0.80
N SER A 335 16.94 8.01 -0.26
CA SER A 335 15.79 7.78 0.61
C SER A 335 14.59 7.25 -0.18
N CYS A 336 13.94 6.22 0.38
CA CYS A 336 12.70 5.61 -0.11
C CYS A 336 11.63 5.63 0.98
N SER A 337 11.64 6.65 1.84
CA SER A 337 10.80 6.72 3.05
C SER A 337 9.32 6.60 2.74
N VAL A 338 8.88 7.12 1.59
CA VAL A 338 7.46 7.20 1.16
C VAL A 338 7.16 6.30 -0.04
N ALA A 339 7.97 5.27 -0.28
CA ALA A 339 7.90 4.44 -1.48
C ALA A 339 6.59 3.66 -1.66
N THR A 340 5.83 3.41 -0.59
CA THR A 340 4.58 2.63 -0.63
C THR A 340 3.37 3.42 -1.12
N THR A 341 3.48 4.74 -1.16
CA THR A 341 2.39 5.69 -1.46
C THR A 341 2.81 6.66 -2.58
N ASN A 342 2.29 7.84 -2.63
CA ASN A 342 2.73 8.96 -3.50
C ASN A 342 3.10 8.52 -4.93
N ILE A 343 4.39 8.35 -5.26
CA ILE A 343 4.83 7.96 -6.60
C ILE A 343 4.33 6.56 -6.99
N ALA A 344 4.23 5.60 -6.05
CA ALA A 344 3.67 4.28 -6.34
C ALA A 344 2.20 4.38 -6.79
N ASP A 345 1.41 5.21 -6.12
CA ASP A 345 0.03 5.46 -6.51
C ASP A 345 -0.06 6.11 -7.89
N ARG A 346 0.83 7.06 -8.22
CA ARG A 346 0.89 7.68 -9.54
C ARG A 346 1.27 6.68 -10.64
N VAL A 347 2.18 5.73 -10.36
CA VAL A 347 2.50 4.63 -11.30
C VAL A 347 1.28 3.75 -11.53
N ALA A 348 0.62 3.26 -10.47
CA ALA A 348 -0.56 2.41 -10.60
C ALA A 348 -1.70 3.15 -11.35
N ASN A 349 -1.93 4.42 -11.02
CA ASN A 349 -2.90 5.28 -11.69
C ASN A 349 -2.57 5.48 -13.18
N ALA A 350 -1.31 5.73 -13.54
CA ALA A 350 -0.91 5.86 -14.93
C ALA A 350 -1.14 4.55 -15.71
N VAL A 351 -0.78 3.40 -15.13
CA VAL A 351 -0.95 2.10 -15.79
C VAL A 351 -2.43 1.78 -16.00
N GLN A 352 -3.29 1.87 -14.97
CA GLN A 352 -4.71 1.54 -15.08
C GLN A 352 -5.47 2.50 -16.01
N ARG A 353 -5.12 3.79 -16.00
CA ARG A 353 -5.69 4.77 -16.91
C ARG A 353 -5.18 4.56 -18.35
N GLY A 354 -3.89 4.21 -18.52
CA GLY A 354 -3.35 3.83 -19.81
C GLY A 354 -4.09 2.66 -20.45
N ILE A 355 -4.47 1.65 -19.68
CA ILE A 355 -5.30 0.53 -20.15
C ILE A 355 -6.73 1.00 -20.46
N ALA A 356 -7.31 1.92 -19.67
CA ALA A 356 -8.62 2.48 -19.96
C ALA A 356 -8.67 3.21 -21.31
N GLU A 357 -7.62 3.90 -21.69
CA GLU A 357 -7.55 4.63 -22.95
C GLU A 357 -7.34 3.71 -24.17
N MET A 358 -6.92 2.45 -23.99
CA MET A 358 -6.85 1.47 -25.08
C MET A 358 -8.22 1.05 -25.63
N GLY A 359 -9.28 1.09 -24.81
CA GLY A 359 -10.61 0.71 -25.26
C GLY A 359 -11.70 0.91 -24.21
N GLU A 360 -12.94 1.08 -24.66
CA GLU A 360 -14.10 1.13 -23.77
C GLU A 360 -14.29 -0.23 -23.07
N GLY A 361 -14.58 -0.20 -21.79
CA GLY A 361 -14.77 -1.41 -20.98
C GLY A 361 -13.54 -1.86 -20.19
N PHE A 362 -12.40 -1.22 -20.39
CA PHE A 362 -11.13 -1.59 -19.74
C PHE A 362 -10.62 -0.52 -18.80
N GLY A 363 -9.72 -0.92 -17.90
CA GLY A 363 -8.99 -0.03 -17.00
C GLY A 363 -9.87 0.72 -16.00
N MET A 364 -9.26 1.74 -15.40
CA MET A 364 -9.88 2.59 -14.38
C MET A 364 -9.42 4.04 -14.54
N ALA A 365 -10.16 4.98 -13.96
CA ALA A 365 -9.69 6.33 -13.70
C ALA A 365 -8.64 6.35 -12.57
N GLU A 366 -8.14 7.53 -12.18
CA GLU A 366 -7.18 7.65 -11.09
C GLU A 366 -7.89 7.64 -9.72
N VAL A 367 -7.33 6.89 -8.79
CA VAL A 367 -7.69 6.95 -7.37
C VAL A 367 -7.10 8.23 -6.77
N GLY A 368 -7.78 8.80 -5.80
CA GLY A 368 -7.30 9.97 -5.08
C GLY A 368 -6.02 9.70 -4.30
N ALA A 369 -5.41 10.77 -3.83
CA ALA A 369 -4.12 10.76 -3.19
C ALA A 369 -4.18 10.49 -1.68
N VAL A 370 -3.06 10.13 -1.09
CA VAL A 370 -2.94 9.59 0.27
C VAL A 370 -2.02 10.37 1.18
N ILE A 371 -2.03 9.95 2.43
CA ILE A 371 -1.31 10.44 3.60
C ILE A 371 -1.49 11.95 3.82
N PRO A 372 -2.74 12.47 3.77
CA PRO A 372 -3.04 13.75 4.35
C PRO A 372 -2.91 13.70 5.89
N PRO A 373 -2.98 14.82 6.62
CA PRO A 373 -2.94 14.83 8.09
C PRO A 373 -3.90 13.85 8.77
N SER A 374 -5.06 13.58 8.17
CA SER A 374 -6.05 12.62 8.69
C SER A 374 -5.64 11.14 8.60
N THR A 375 -4.53 10.85 7.92
CA THR A 375 -3.86 9.55 7.90
C THR A 375 -2.37 9.68 8.21
N GLY A 376 -1.98 10.81 8.81
CA GLY A 376 -0.62 11.13 9.19
C GLY A 376 -0.15 10.42 10.46
N VAL A 377 1.14 10.53 10.71
CA VAL A 377 1.74 10.05 11.97
C VAL A 377 1.62 11.14 13.01
N ILE A 378 0.95 10.84 14.12
CA ILE A 378 0.80 11.72 15.27
C ILE A 378 1.81 11.35 16.37
N SER A 379 2.32 12.36 17.08
CA SER A 379 3.18 12.14 18.24
C SER A 379 3.01 13.25 19.27
N GLY A 380 3.37 12.93 20.52
CA GLY A 380 3.28 13.85 21.63
C GLY A 380 3.49 13.17 22.98
N VAL A 381 3.05 13.86 24.03
CA VAL A 381 2.98 13.31 25.39
C VAL A 381 1.52 13.33 25.83
N ASP A 382 0.98 12.17 26.17
CA ASP A 382 -0.39 12.08 26.66
C ASP A 382 -0.49 12.69 28.06
N PRO A 383 -1.24 13.79 28.26
CA PRO A 383 -1.34 14.48 29.56
C PRO A 383 -2.04 13.62 30.62
N ARG A 384 -2.80 12.60 30.20
CA ARG A 384 -3.51 11.68 31.11
C ARG A 384 -2.59 10.68 31.78
N THR A 385 -1.50 10.29 31.09
CA THR A 385 -0.57 9.22 31.51
C THR A 385 0.86 9.70 31.70
N GLY A 386 1.23 10.86 31.16
CA GLY A 386 2.61 11.36 31.09
C GLY A 386 3.50 10.58 30.12
N LYS A 387 2.96 9.64 29.35
CA LYS A 387 3.74 8.81 28.43
C LYS A 387 3.81 9.42 27.03
N ARG A 388 4.96 9.23 26.38
CA ARG A 388 5.11 9.50 24.94
C ARG A 388 4.27 8.54 24.13
N PHE A 389 3.71 9.04 23.03
CA PHE A 389 3.10 8.22 21.99
C PHE A 389 3.62 8.62 20.62
N VAL A 390 3.69 7.65 19.73
CA VAL A 390 3.84 7.81 18.27
C VAL A 390 2.93 6.77 17.66
N ASN A 391 2.02 7.18 16.78
CA ASN A 391 1.13 6.28 16.06
C ASN A 391 0.69 6.92 14.75
N GLN A 392 0.34 6.13 13.75
CA GLN A 392 -0.36 6.61 12.58
C GLN A 392 -1.87 6.48 12.82
N ILE A 393 -2.62 7.55 12.53
CA ILE A 393 -4.09 7.54 12.56
C ILE A 393 -4.63 7.30 11.16
N PHE A 394 -5.84 6.73 11.09
CA PHE A 394 -6.54 6.44 9.83
C PHE A 394 -7.97 6.98 9.88
N LEU A 395 -8.11 8.26 10.21
CA LEU A 395 -9.40 8.95 10.35
C LEU A 395 -10.08 9.24 9.02
N GLY A 396 -9.32 9.38 7.93
CA GLY A 396 -9.89 9.73 6.64
C GLY A 396 -9.12 9.17 5.46
N PHE A 397 -9.84 8.53 4.53
CA PHE A 397 -9.28 8.04 3.27
C PHE A 397 -9.72 8.91 2.10
N THR A 398 -9.24 8.59 0.91
CA THR A 398 -9.48 9.32 -0.33
C THR A 398 -10.69 8.78 -1.10
N GLY A 399 -11.09 9.43 -2.17
CA GLY A 399 -12.11 8.94 -3.10
C GLY A 399 -11.54 7.87 -4.05
N GLY A 400 -12.23 6.73 -4.15
CA GLY A 400 -11.90 5.68 -5.11
C GLY A 400 -12.17 6.11 -6.56
N ALA A 401 -11.53 5.44 -7.52
CA ALA A 401 -11.71 5.66 -8.94
C ALA A 401 -12.89 4.87 -9.51
N ALA A 402 -13.55 5.44 -10.50
CA ALA A 402 -14.55 4.73 -11.29
C ALA A 402 -13.87 3.82 -12.33
N ARG A 403 -14.56 2.74 -12.66
CA ARG A 403 -14.23 1.87 -13.79
C ARG A 403 -15.46 1.64 -14.65
N TRP A 404 -15.27 1.02 -15.82
CA TRP A 404 -16.41 0.60 -16.62
C TRP A 404 -17.36 -0.33 -15.85
N GLY A 405 -18.64 -0.01 -15.86
CA GLY A 405 -19.69 -0.80 -15.21
C GLY A 405 -19.87 -0.54 -13.72
N MET A 406 -18.97 0.23 -13.07
CA MET A 406 -19.00 0.38 -11.62
C MET A 406 -18.62 1.80 -11.17
N ASP A 407 -19.48 2.39 -10.35
CA ASP A 407 -19.15 3.59 -9.59
C ASP A 407 -18.06 3.28 -8.55
N ALA A 408 -17.31 4.31 -8.20
CA ALA A 408 -16.22 4.19 -7.24
C ALA A 408 -16.71 3.96 -5.81
N TRP A 409 -15.86 3.33 -5.01
CA TRP A 409 -16.05 3.14 -3.59
C TRP A 409 -15.66 4.39 -2.83
N VAL A 410 -16.50 4.80 -1.89
CA VAL A 410 -16.20 5.88 -0.96
C VAL A 410 -15.15 5.43 0.07
N THR A 411 -14.37 6.37 0.59
CA THR A 411 -13.36 6.09 1.63
C THR A 411 -12.40 4.97 1.24
N TYR A 412 -11.84 5.07 0.06
CA TYR A 412 -10.84 4.13 -0.45
C TYR A 412 -9.46 4.46 0.14
N ALA A 413 -8.73 3.49 0.68
CA ALA A 413 -7.46 3.78 1.35
C ALA A 413 -6.46 4.42 0.39
N HIS A 414 -5.96 3.70 -0.56
CA HIS A 414 -5.19 4.20 -1.71
C HIS A 414 -4.99 3.04 -2.71
N VAL A 415 -4.54 3.36 -3.93
CA VAL A 415 -4.45 2.34 -4.98
C VAL A 415 -3.39 1.29 -4.67
N GLY A 416 -2.28 1.67 -4.04
CA GLY A 416 -1.21 0.74 -3.63
C GLY A 416 -1.69 -0.35 -2.66
N ASN A 417 -2.63 -0.02 -1.78
CA ASN A 417 -3.25 -0.97 -0.86
C ASN A 417 -4.51 -1.65 -1.41
N GLY A 418 -4.93 -1.33 -2.62
CA GLY A 418 -6.18 -1.86 -3.19
C GLY A 418 -7.42 -1.48 -2.37
N GLY A 419 -7.35 -0.42 -1.58
CA GLY A 419 -8.40 0.00 -0.65
C GLY A 419 -8.52 -0.86 0.63
N MET A 420 -7.55 -1.71 0.94
CA MET A 420 -7.68 -2.76 1.97
C MET A 420 -7.29 -2.34 3.39
N CYS A 421 -6.81 -1.14 3.64
CA CYS A 421 -6.67 -0.59 5.00
C CYS A 421 -8.04 -0.23 5.58
N TYR A 422 -8.16 -0.29 6.90
CA TYR A 422 -9.38 0.01 7.63
C TYR A 422 -9.31 1.42 8.23
N GLN A 423 -10.42 2.15 8.18
CA GLN A 423 -10.53 3.41 8.90
C GLN A 423 -10.65 3.17 10.39
N ASP A 424 -10.00 4.02 11.18
CA ASP A 424 -10.12 4.00 12.62
C ASP A 424 -11.53 4.44 13.08
N SER A 425 -11.96 3.92 14.22
CA SER A 425 -13.08 4.46 14.97
C SER A 425 -12.65 5.78 15.61
N VAL A 426 -13.47 6.82 15.45
CA VAL A 426 -13.28 8.12 16.11
C VAL A 426 -13.16 7.94 17.62
N GLU A 427 -14.05 7.14 18.21
CA GLU A 427 -14.12 6.90 19.65
C GLU A 427 -12.85 6.22 20.19
N LEU A 428 -12.27 5.29 19.42
CA LEU A 428 -11.02 4.63 19.81
C LEU A 428 -9.82 5.56 19.71
N ASP A 429 -9.76 6.40 18.67
CA ASP A 429 -8.68 7.38 18.55
C ASP A 429 -8.73 8.43 19.66
N GLU A 430 -9.92 8.95 20.01
CA GLU A 430 -10.11 9.89 21.12
C GLU A 430 -9.81 9.24 22.49
N LEU A 431 -10.09 7.95 22.63
CA LEU A 431 -9.77 7.19 23.85
C LEU A 431 -8.27 7.01 24.02
N GLU A 432 -7.56 6.64 22.96
CA GLU A 432 -6.14 6.29 23.00
C GLU A 432 -5.21 7.50 22.89
N HIS A 433 -5.63 8.54 22.16
CA HIS A 433 -4.82 9.72 21.89
C HIS A 433 -5.47 11.00 22.43
N PRO A 434 -4.69 11.99 22.87
CA PRO A 434 -5.20 13.25 23.40
C PRO A 434 -5.64 14.17 22.24
N LEU A 435 -6.65 13.77 21.49
CA LEU A 435 -7.25 14.52 20.40
C LEU A 435 -8.79 14.40 20.43
N ARG A 436 -9.47 15.31 19.75
CA ARG A 436 -10.91 15.26 19.49
C ARG A 436 -11.17 15.46 18.01
N VAL A 437 -12.02 14.63 17.42
CA VAL A 437 -12.45 14.73 16.03
C VAL A 437 -13.69 15.62 15.97
N GLU A 438 -13.55 16.82 15.41
CA GLU A 438 -14.62 17.81 15.30
C GLU A 438 -15.56 17.52 14.13
N THR A 439 -15.00 17.01 13.03
CA THR A 439 -15.72 16.74 11.79
C THR A 439 -15.14 15.52 11.09
N ARG A 440 -16.03 14.66 10.57
CA ARG A 440 -15.70 13.59 9.63
C ARG A 440 -16.87 13.40 8.67
N ARG A 441 -16.74 13.87 7.43
CA ARG A 441 -17.80 13.82 6.44
C ARG A 441 -17.31 13.80 5.00
N LEU A 442 -18.11 13.20 4.10
CA LEU A 442 -17.89 13.29 2.65
C LEU A 442 -18.14 14.72 2.16
N MET A 443 -17.35 15.14 1.18
CA MET A 443 -17.48 16.47 0.58
C MET A 443 -18.37 16.42 -0.66
N ILE A 444 -19.46 17.16 -0.63
CA ILE A 444 -20.37 17.30 -1.76
C ILE A 444 -19.63 17.89 -2.95
N ASP A 445 -19.92 17.42 -4.17
CA ASP A 445 -19.40 17.91 -5.44
C ASP A 445 -17.86 17.73 -5.61
N SER A 446 -17.25 16.85 -4.82
CA SER A 446 -15.82 16.55 -4.90
C SER A 446 -15.52 15.24 -5.66
N GLU A 447 -16.52 14.56 -6.16
CA GLU A 447 -16.37 13.38 -7.01
C GLU A 447 -15.87 13.74 -8.43
N GLY A 448 -15.19 12.83 -9.10
CA GLY A 448 -14.98 12.89 -10.54
C GLY A 448 -16.27 12.51 -11.27
N ALA A 449 -16.84 13.45 -12.03
CA ALA A 449 -18.06 13.19 -12.78
C ALA A 449 -17.81 12.17 -13.91
N GLY A 450 -18.78 11.31 -14.20
CA GLY A 450 -18.67 10.31 -15.26
C GLY A 450 -19.96 9.51 -15.47
N ARG A 451 -20.02 8.75 -16.56
CA ARG A 451 -21.05 7.71 -16.72
C ARG A 451 -21.03 6.77 -15.52
N PHE A 452 -19.83 6.46 -15.06
CA PHE A 452 -19.55 5.86 -13.76
C PHE A 452 -18.80 6.89 -12.93
N ARG A 453 -19.33 7.20 -11.75
CA ARG A 453 -18.89 8.29 -10.91
C ARG A 453 -17.67 7.88 -10.08
N GLY A 454 -16.66 8.76 -9.97
CA GLY A 454 -15.64 8.72 -8.94
C GLY A 454 -16.26 8.91 -7.54
N ALA A 455 -15.54 8.58 -6.48
CA ALA A 455 -16.01 8.81 -5.13
C ALA A 455 -15.65 10.22 -4.65
N PRO A 456 -16.48 10.86 -3.78
CA PRO A 456 -16.15 12.13 -3.17
C PRO A 456 -14.97 11.99 -2.20
N GLY A 457 -14.24 13.09 -1.96
CA GLY A 457 -13.23 13.22 -0.92
C GLY A 457 -13.86 13.28 0.47
N LEU A 458 -13.03 13.15 1.50
CA LEU A 458 -13.43 13.15 2.91
C LEU A 458 -12.77 14.34 3.63
N LEU A 459 -13.58 15.10 4.36
CA LEU A 459 -13.11 16.13 5.29
C LEU A 459 -13.02 15.56 6.69
N VAL A 460 -11.86 15.73 7.32
CA VAL A 460 -11.62 15.45 8.74
C VAL A 460 -11.05 16.71 9.40
N GLU A 461 -11.61 17.09 10.54
CA GLU A 461 -11.08 18.14 11.40
C GLU A 461 -10.83 17.55 12.79
N PHE A 462 -9.65 17.77 13.36
CA PHE A 462 -9.32 17.29 14.71
C PHE A 462 -8.45 18.27 15.48
N THR A 463 -8.61 18.29 16.80
CA THR A 463 -8.02 19.26 17.73
C THR A 463 -7.27 18.54 18.84
N PRO A 464 -6.03 18.91 19.18
CA PRO A 464 -5.31 18.35 20.33
C PRO A 464 -5.96 18.74 21.66
N LEU A 465 -5.93 17.84 22.63
CA LEU A 465 -6.50 18.00 23.97
C LEU A 465 -5.41 18.08 25.05
N GLY A 466 -5.19 19.28 25.58
CA GLY A 466 -4.31 19.50 26.74
C GLY A 466 -2.81 19.24 26.50
N THR A 467 -2.40 19.02 25.27
CA THR A 467 -1.00 18.82 24.87
C THR A 467 -0.77 19.31 23.46
N VAL A 468 0.49 19.49 23.10
CA VAL A 468 0.91 19.74 21.72
C VAL A 468 0.87 18.40 20.94
N LEU A 469 0.29 18.43 19.76
CA LEU A 469 0.28 17.33 18.83
C LEU A 469 1.20 17.64 17.64
N GLU A 470 2.18 16.81 17.41
CA GLU A 470 2.94 16.84 16.16
C GLU A 470 2.30 15.90 15.15
N VAL A 471 2.14 16.36 13.91
CA VAL A 471 1.50 15.62 12.81
C VAL A 471 2.43 15.62 11.61
N GLY A 472 3.03 14.45 11.32
CA GLY A 472 3.85 14.23 10.13
C GLY A 472 3.01 13.64 9.00
N TYR A 473 3.02 14.26 7.81
CA TYR A 473 2.23 13.80 6.68
C TYR A 473 2.90 14.09 5.33
N VAL A 474 2.45 13.38 4.30
CA VAL A 474 2.96 13.48 2.92
C VAL A 474 1.76 13.40 1.96
N SER A 475 1.02 14.50 1.83
CA SER A 475 -0.18 14.60 1.00
C SER A 475 0.17 14.74 -0.48
N ASP A 476 -0.83 14.50 -1.33
CA ASP A 476 -0.80 14.71 -2.77
C ASP A 476 -2.20 15.14 -3.24
N GLY A 477 -2.34 15.70 -4.45
CA GLY A 477 -3.64 16.05 -5.03
C GLY A 477 -4.17 17.44 -4.69
N THR A 478 -3.38 18.32 -4.09
CA THR A 478 -3.74 19.73 -3.88
C THR A 478 -3.62 20.56 -5.15
N VAL A 479 -2.65 20.25 -6.00
CA VAL A 479 -2.40 20.86 -7.32
C VAL A 479 -2.86 19.96 -8.45
N ASN A 480 -2.50 18.67 -8.39
CA ASN A 480 -2.75 17.67 -9.42
C ASN A 480 -3.76 16.63 -8.93
N PRO A 481 -5.08 16.85 -9.12
CA PRO A 481 -6.11 15.95 -8.63
C PRO A 481 -6.09 14.61 -9.39
N ALA A 482 -6.83 13.63 -8.88
CA ALA A 482 -7.05 12.35 -9.56
C ALA A 482 -7.81 12.54 -10.88
N LEU A 483 -7.24 12.10 -11.99
CA LEU A 483 -7.81 12.32 -13.33
C LEU A 483 -8.86 11.27 -13.68
N GLY A 484 -9.86 11.69 -14.43
CA GLY A 484 -10.83 10.78 -15.05
C GLY A 484 -10.25 10.00 -16.23
N ALA A 485 -11.02 9.03 -16.72
CA ALA A 485 -10.73 8.26 -17.91
C ALA A 485 -11.89 8.32 -18.90
N ARG A 486 -11.60 8.22 -20.23
CA ARG A 486 -12.60 8.12 -21.29
C ARG A 486 -13.67 9.23 -21.28
N GLY A 487 -13.27 10.48 -21.00
CA GLY A 487 -14.18 11.62 -20.92
C GLY A 487 -14.81 11.84 -19.54
N GLY A 488 -14.45 11.06 -18.54
CA GLY A 488 -14.80 11.33 -17.14
C GLY A 488 -14.02 12.51 -16.59
N GLY A 489 -14.60 13.20 -15.60
CA GLY A 489 -14.01 14.35 -14.93
C GLY A 489 -13.01 13.94 -13.87
N ALA A 490 -12.12 14.88 -13.52
CA ALA A 490 -11.22 14.74 -12.37
C ALA A 490 -12.00 14.83 -11.05
N GLY A 491 -11.44 14.19 -10.01
CA GLY A 491 -11.91 14.35 -8.64
C GLY A 491 -11.61 15.74 -8.06
N GLY A 492 -12.25 16.08 -6.96
CA GLY A 492 -11.98 17.30 -6.19
C GLY A 492 -10.56 17.29 -5.62
N ARG A 493 -9.97 18.47 -5.48
CA ARG A 493 -8.62 18.64 -4.95
C ARG A 493 -8.57 18.41 -3.43
N ALA A 494 -7.42 17.94 -2.96
CA ALA A 494 -7.10 17.93 -1.54
C ALA A 494 -6.85 19.35 -1.00
N ARG A 495 -6.99 19.52 0.32
CA ARG A 495 -6.63 20.76 1.01
C ARG A 495 -6.20 20.44 2.44
N GLN A 496 -5.06 20.97 2.84
CA GLN A 496 -4.55 20.81 4.20
C GLN A 496 -4.41 22.20 4.83
N ALA A 497 -4.93 22.39 6.04
CA ALA A 497 -4.86 23.66 6.72
C ALA A 497 -4.80 23.52 8.24
N LEU A 498 -4.33 24.54 8.92
CA LEU A 498 -4.37 24.70 10.37
C LEU A 498 -5.21 25.92 10.73
N ARG A 499 -6.29 25.70 11.49
CA ARG A 499 -7.06 26.79 12.11
C ARG A 499 -6.43 27.11 13.45
N ARG A 500 -5.88 28.31 13.57
CA ARG A 500 -5.29 28.84 14.80
C ARG A 500 -6.35 29.11 15.86
N ALA A 501 -5.93 29.23 17.13
CA ALA A 501 -6.85 29.54 18.24
C ALA A 501 -7.60 30.88 18.09
N ASP A 502 -7.04 31.82 17.33
CA ASP A 502 -7.70 33.11 17.00
C ASP A 502 -8.70 33.03 15.83
N GLY A 503 -8.89 31.83 15.24
CA GLY A 503 -9.77 31.57 14.11
C GLY A 503 -9.12 31.77 12.73
N ARG A 504 -7.91 32.28 12.63
CA ARG A 504 -7.17 32.40 11.37
C ARG A 504 -6.87 31.04 10.80
N VAL A 505 -7.08 30.84 9.50
CA VAL A 505 -6.77 29.62 8.78
C VAL A 505 -5.49 29.81 7.99
N GLU A 506 -4.55 28.90 8.19
CA GLU A 506 -3.25 28.86 7.52
C GLU A 506 -3.20 27.63 6.62
N GLU A 507 -2.94 27.84 5.32
CA GLU A 507 -2.77 26.72 4.37
C GLU A 507 -1.45 26.01 4.64
N LEU A 508 -1.49 24.70 4.62
CA LEU A 508 -0.34 23.83 4.87
C LEU A 508 0.20 23.25 3.56
N PRO A 509 1.52 23.06 3.43
CA PRO A 509 2.12 22.43 2.25
C PRO A 509 1.75 20.94 2.15
N ALA A 510 2.02 20.32 0.99
CA ALA A 510 1.73 18.91 0.74
C ALA A 510 2.54 17.96 1.65
N CYS A 511 3.75 18.34 2.05
CA CYS A 511 4.61 17.57 2.97
C CYS A 511 5.03 18.46 4.14
N ALA A 512 4.74 18.05 5.36
CA ALA A 512 5.13 18.79 6.56
C ALA A 512 5.17 17.93 7.82
N GLN A 513 5.89 18.46 8.80
CA GLN A 513 5.76 18.13 10.22
C GLN A 513 5.09 19.34 10.88
N VAL A 514 3.81 19.23 11.18
CA VAL A 514 3.00 20.33 11.74
C VAL A 514 2.88 20.17 13.24
N ARG A 515 3.05 21.27 13.95
CA ARG A 515 2.81 21.35 15.38
C ARG A 515 1.49 22.09 15.62
N ALA A 516 0.51 21.41 16.20
CA ALA A 516 -0.77 21.97 16.61
C ALA A 516 -0.82 22.12 18.13
N GLU A 517 -1.15 23.32 18.58
CA GLU A 517 -1.30 23.67 20.00
C GLU A 517 -2.74 23.40 20.48
N PRO A 518 -2.98 23.22 21.79
CA PRO A 518 -4.34 23.14 22.31
C PRO A 518 -5.21 24.33 21.88
N GLY A 519 -6.40 24.04 21.34
CA GLY A 519 -7.31 25.04 20.79
C GLY A 519 -7.11 25.34 19.30
N GLU A 520 -6.12 24.78 18.67
CA GLU A 520 -5.94 24.80 17.21
C GLU A 520 -6.54 23.55 16.58
N THR A 521 -6.97 23.63 15.32
CA THR A 521 -7.63 22.51 14.62
C THR A 521 -6.92 22.22 13.30
N ILE A 522 -6.49 20.99 13.13
CA ILE A 522 -6.03 20.47 11.83
C ILE A 522 -7.26 20.25 10.94
N ILE A 523 -7.20 20.76 9.72
CA ILE A 523 -8.21 20.59 8.67
C ILE A 523 -7.57 19.75 7.56
N SER A 524 -8.13 18.59 7.31
CA SER A 524 -7.61 17.64 6.32
C SER A 524 -8.72 17.23 5.36
N LEU A 525 -8.69 17.77 4.15
CA LEU A 525 -9.56 17.35 3.04
C LEU A 525 -8.75 16.49 2.07
N SER A 526 -9.21 15.25 1.88
CA SER A 526 -8.63 14.34 0.88
C SER A 526 -9.22 14.60 -0.52
N THR A 527 -8.56 14.07 -1.56
CA THR A 527 -9.07 14.17 -2.94
C THR A 527 -10.30 13.32 -3.17
N GLY A 528 -11.15 13.73 -4.12
CA GLY A 528 -12.07 12.82 -4.79
C GLY A 528 -11.34 11.93 -5.81
N GLY A 529 -11.94 10.81 -6.18
CA GLY A 529 -11.44 9.93 -7.26
C GLY A 529 -11.97 10.33 -8.63
N GLY A 530 -11.28 9.93 -9.71
CA GLY A 530 -11.65 10.22 -11.09
C GLY A 530 -12.89 9.46 -11.56
N GLY A 531 -13.70 10.09 -12.43
CA GLY A 531 -14.85 9.50 -13.10
C GLY A 531 -14.47 8.74 -14.37
N TYR A 532 -15.35 7.87 -14.86
CA TYR A 532 -15.14 7.12 -16.09
C TYR A 532 -16.30 7.35 -17.09
N GLY A 533 -15.97 7.74 -18.32
CA GLY A 533 -16.93 7.99 -19.40
C GLY A 533 -17.69 9.31 -19.26
N ASP A 534 -18.38 9.72 -20.32
CA ASP A 534 -19.14 10.99 -20.36
C ASP A 534 -20.23 11.03 -19.26
N PRO A 535 -20.20 12.02 -18.35
CA PRO A 535 -21.19 12.17 -17.28
C PRO A 535 -22.63 12.35 -17.78
N LYS A 536 -22.83 12.88 -18.98
CA LYS A 536 -24.17 13.02 -19.59
C LYS A 536 -24.82 11.68 -19.92
N LEU A 537 -24.02 10.60 -20.00
CA LEU A 537 -24.50 9.23 -20.22
C LEU A 537 -24.79 8.49 -18.91
N ARG A 538 -24.66 9.15 -17.77
CA ARG A 538 -25.02 8.55 -16.48
C ARG A 538 -26.52 8.37 -16.38
N ASP A 539 -26.94 7.18 -15.88
CA ASP A 539 -28.35 6.87 -15.61
C ASP A 539 -28.98 7.96 -14.72
N PRO A 540 -30.06 8.63 -15.16
CA PRO A 540 -30.72 9.68 -14.39
C PRO A 540 -31.17 9.25 -12.98
N GLU A 541 -31.57 7.98 -12.79
CA GLU A 541 -31.92 7.48 -11.45
C GLU A 541 -30.73 7.41 -10.52
N ARG A 542 -29.55 7.04 -11.03
CA ARG A 542 -28.30 7.11 -10.25
C ARG A 542 -27.93 8.55 -9.91
N VAL A 543 -28.13 9.51 -10.82
CA VAL A 543 -27.92 10.93 -10.54
C VAL A 543 -28.85 11.41 -9.42
N ARG A 544 -30.16 11.06 -9.49
CA ARG A 544 -31.12 11.39 -8.41
C ARG A 544 -30.75 10.74 -7.07
N HIS A 545 -30.24 9.52 -7.10
CA HIS A 545 -29.72 8.84 -5.92
C HIS A 545 -28.55 9.62 -5.32
N ASP A 546 -27.55 10.00 -6.13
CA ASP A 546 -26.37 10.75 -5.67
C ASP A 546 -26.76 12.10 -5.03
N VAL A 547 -27.81 12.77 -5.55
CA VAL A 547 -28.36 13.99 -4.93
C VAL A 547 -29.02 13.71 -3.58
N ARG A 548 -29.81 12.63 -3.47
CA ARG A 548 -30.44 12.23 -2.19
C ARG A 548 -29.42 11.89 -1.11
N GLU A 549 -28.34 11.20 -1.49
CA GLU A 549 -27.23 10.84 -0.61
C GLU A 549 -26.29 12.04 -0.31
N LYS A 550 -26.53 13.21 -0.90
CA LYS A 550 -25.70 14.40 -0.76
C LYS A 550 -24.24 14.20 -1.20
N TRP A 551 -24.03 13.34 -2.18
CA TRP A 551 -22.72 13.19 -2.80
C TRP A 551 -22.50 14.25 -3.87
N ILE A 552 -23.58 14.67 -4.56
CA ILE A 552 -23.60 15.80 -5.47
C ILE A 552 -24.76 16.75 -5.13
N SER A 553 -24.60 18.03 -5.47
CA SER A 553 -25.67 19.03 -5.39
C SER A 553 -26.66 18.90 -6.57
N LEU A 554 -27.86 19.45 -6.38
CA LEU A 554 -28.83 19.53 -7.47
C LEU A 554 -28.31 20.40 -8.64
N GLU A 555 -27.52 21.43 -8.34
CA GLU A 555 -26.89 22.28 -9.33
C GLU A 555 -25.91 21.46 -10.20
N ARG A 556 -25.03 20.69 -9.56
CA ARG A 556 -24.09 19.81 -10.27
C ARG A 556 -24.80 18.72 -11.08
N ALA A 557 -25.89 18.15 -10.54
CA ALA A 557 -26.71 17.19 -11.26
C ALA A 557 -27.28 17.79 -12.56
N ARG A 558 -27.70 19.06 -12.55
CA ARG A 558 -28.22 19.75 -13.74
C ARG A 558 -27.11 20.16 -14.71
N THR A 559 -26.07 20.81 -14.20
CA THR A 559 -25.02 21.42 -15.06
C THR A 559 -24.04 20.44 -15.63
N VAL A 560 -23.67 19.39 -14.90
CA VAL A 560 -22.64 18.41 -15.28
C VAL A 560 -23.27 17.14 -15.84
N TYR A 561 -24.29 16.60 -15.17
CA TYR A 561 -24.91 15.34 -15.58
C TYR A 561 -26.13 15.53 -16.50
N GLY A 562 -26.63 16.76 -16.65
CA GLY A 562 -27.77 17.04 -17.53
C GLY A 562 -29.13 16.57 -16.98
N LEU A 563 -29.24 16.43 -15.63
CA LEU A 563 -30.51 16.07 -15.02
C LEU A 563 -31.54 17.22 -15.22
N ALA A 564 -32.68 16.88 -15.79
CA ALA A 564 -33.76 17.83 -16.00
C ALA A 564 -34.50 18.23 -14.70
#